data_d740526010a908ddca591e1fde13fa4a
#
_entry.id   d740526010a908ddca591e1fde13fa4a
#
_cell.length_a   1.000
_cell.length_b   1.000
_cell.length_c   1.000
_cell.angle_alpha   90.00
_cell.angle_beta   90.00
_cell.angle_gamma   90.00
#
_symmetry.space_group_name_H-M   'P 1'
#
loop_
_entity.id
_entity.type
_entity.pdbx_description
1 polymer ?
#
loop_
_entity_poly.entity_id
_entity_poly.type
_entity_poly.pdbx_seq_one_letter_code
_entity_poly.pdbx_strand_id
1 'polypeptide(L)'
;NITKDHLDYHETFRKYKLSKLKILNFLKENGTFILDADNKLLNEMVNKKKFKSKNIIKITKDKTYNYVNDNDYLQGAHNASNCSLAVSIAKHLNITLEKIKFAIENFKGLPHRMEPIYISDRIKIINDSKSTNGESTAAALKSYKNIFWIAGGQPKSGGIGDAKNFLDRVIEVFLI
;
A
#
# COMPACT_ATOMS: atom_id res chain seq x y z
N ASN A 1 4.30 -4.53 3.58
CA ASN A 1 3.91 -3.52 4.57
C ASN A 1 3.36 -4.18 5.82
N ILE A 2 3.59 -3.58 6.98
CA ILE A 2 2.98 -3.99 8.25
C ILE A 2 2.55 -2.72 8.98
N THR A 3 1.25 -2.61 9.18
CA THR A 3 0.59 -1.51 9.88
C THR A 3 -0.42 -2.10 10.86
N LYS A 4 -0.94 -1.31 11.77
CA LYS A 4 -1.83 -1.80 12.82
C LYS A 4 -3.22 -2.11 12.23
N ASP A 5 -3.54 -3.39 12.04
CA ASP A 5 -4.83 -3.87 11.52
C ASP A 5 -5.13 -5.29 12.05
N HIS A 6 -6.34 -5.80 11.77
CA HIS A 6 -6.78 -7.16 12.10
C HIS A 6 -6.63 -7.54 13.58
N LEU A 7 -6.83 -6.59 14.50
CA LEU A 7 -6.67 -6.84 15.95
C LEU A 7 -7.86 -7.61 16.53
N ASP A 8 -9.01 -7.57 15.88
CA ASP A 8 -10.18 -8.41 16.13
C ASP A 8 -9.84 -9.90 16.04
N TYR A 9 -9.04 -10.29 15.05
CA TYR A 9 -8.58 -11.67 14.85
C TYR A 9 -7.30 -11.99 15.62
N HIS A 10 -6.30 -11.10 15.56
CA HIS A 10 -4.98 -11.36 16.13
C HIS A 10 -4.84 -10.96 17.60
N GLU A 11 -5.88 -10.34 18.20
CA GLU A 11 -5.92 -9.82 19.58
C GLU A 11 -4.86 -8.72 19.84
N THR A 12 -3.62 -8.91 19.42
CA THR A 12 -2.54 -7.96 19.62
C THR A 12 -1.75 -7.68 18.35
N PHE A 13 -1.25 -6.46 18.22
CA PHE A 13 -0.37 -6.10 17.10
C PHE A 13 0.91 -6.95 17.06
N ARG A 14 1.39 -7.42 18.22
CA ARG A 14 2.52 -8.34 18.30
C ARG A 14 2.20 -9.68 17.62
N LYS A 15 1.05 -10.28 17.90
CA LYS A 15 0.60 -11.55 17.27
C LYS A 15 0.44 -11.36 15.76
N TYR A 16 -0.18 -10.27 15.31
CA TYR A 16 -0.31 -9.93 13.90
C TYR A 16 1.06 -9.83 13.19
N LYS A 17 2.01 -9.09 13.75
CA LYS A 17 3.37 -8.98 13.23
C LYS A 17 4.05 -10.34 13.08
N LEU A 18 4.00 -11.16 14.12
CA LEU A 18 4.60 -12.50 14.10
C LEU A 18 3.94 -13.40 13.06
N SER A 19 2.63 -13.32 12.87
CA SER A 19 1.90 -14.04 11.83
C SER A 19 2.39 -13.65 10.43
N LYS A 20 2.53 -12.36 10.15
CA LYS A 20 3.08 -11.88 8.86
C LYS A 20 4.51 -12.38 8.60
N LEU A 21 5.36 -12.45 9.63
CA LEU A 21 6.73 -12.92 9.49
C LEU A 21 6.86 -14.43 9.30
N LYS A 22 5.80 -15.21 9.53
CA LYS A 22 5.82 -16.66 9.24
C LYS A 22 6.18 -16.96 7.79
N ILE A 23 5.91 -16.05 6.86
CA ILE A 23 6.29 -16.20 5.44
C ILE A 23 7.80 -16.49 5.27
N LEU A 24 8.65 -15.95 6.14
CA LEU A 24 10.10 -16.20 6.10
C LEU A 24 10.46 -17.67 6.42
N ASN A 25 9.58 -18.40 7.10
CA ASN A 25 9.79 -19.82 7.38
C ASN A 25 9.52 -20.69 6.16
N PHE A 26 8.71 -20.19 5.21
CA PHE A 26 8.41 -20.88 3.95
C PHE A 26 9.39 -20.50 2.83
N LEU A 27 10.33 -19.60 3.09
CA LEU A 27 11.34 -19.23 2.12
C LEU A 27 12.26 -20.43 1.86
N LYS A 28 12.35 -20.85 0.60
CA LYS A 28 13.27 -21.91 0.16
C LYS A 28 14.73 -21.51 0.46
N GLU A 29 15.63 -22.48 0.43
CA GLU A 29 17.06 -22.25 0.75
C GLU A 29 17.66 -21.10 -0.08
N ASN A 30 17.41 -21.09 -1.37
CA ASN A 30 17.87 -20.02 -2.29
C ASN A 30 16.82 -18.93 -2.54
N GLY A 31 15.77 -18.91 -1.71
CA GLY A 31 14.68 -17.93 -1.88
C GLY A 31 15.08 -16.54 -1.41
N THR A 32 14.57 -15.52 -2.09
CA THR A 32 14.81 -14.11 -1.77
C THR A 32 13.57 -13.48 -1.16
N PHE A 33 13.75 -12.76 -0.06
CA PHE A 33 12.70 -11.94 0.56
C PHE A 33 12.93 -10.47 0.23
N ILE A 34 11.98 -9.84 -0.44
CA ILE A 34 12.05 -8.42 -0.81
C ILE A 34 11.14 -7.62 0.11
N LEU A 35 11.65 -6.54 0.68
CA LEU A 35 10.91 -5.70 1.61
C LEU A 35 11.13 -4.20 1.36
N ASP A 36 10.15 -3.41 1.80
CA ASP A 36 10.21 -1.96 1.81
C ASP A 36 11.19 -1.48 2.90
N ALA A 37 12.29 -0.86 2.48
CA ALA A 37 13.31 -0.30 3.37
C ALA A 37 12.79 0.89 4.20
N ASP A 38 11.76 1.59 3.72
CA ASP A 38 11.17 2.73 4.43
C ASP A 38 10.26 2.27 5.58
N ASN A 39 9.87 1.00 5.60
CA ASN A 39 9.11 0.43 6.71
C ASN A 39 10.03 0.06 7.88
N LYS A 40 10.25 1.02 8.79
CA LYS A 40 11.14 0.86 9.97
C LYS A 40 10.81 -0.39 10.78
N LEU A 41 9.53 -0.63 11.04
CA LEU A 41 9.08 -1.78 11.82
C LEU A 41 9.48 -3.11 11.18
N LEU A 42 9.27 -3.24 9.87
CA LEU A 42 9.62 -4.45 9.13
C LEU A 42 11.15 -4.67 9.12
N ASN A 43 11.92 -3.59 8.93
CA ASN A 43 13.38 -3.62 9.00
C ASN A 43 13.91 -4.10 10.35
N GLU A 44 13.38 -3.56 11.45
CA GLU A 44 13.74 -4.00 12.80
C GLU A 44 13.45 -5.48 13.04
N MET A 45 12.33 -5.96 12.48
CA MET A 45 11.91 -7.36 12.64
C MET A 45 12.81 -8.33 11.88
N VAL A 46 13.23 -8.02 10.64
CA VAL A 46 14.07 -8.90 9.82
C VAL A 46 15.55 -8.84 10.21
N ASN A 47 15.99 -7.77 10.84
CA ASN A 47 17.38 -7.65 11.36
C ASN A 47 17.67 -8.54 12.56
N LYS A 48 16.68 -9.26 13.11
CA LYS A 48 16.88 -10.19 14.20
C LYS A 48 17.79 -11.35 13.80
N LYS A 49 18.62 -11.83 14.75
CA LYS A 49 19.64 -12.87 14.55
C LYS A 49 19.11 -14.11 13.79
N LYS A 50 17.87 -14.53 14.04
CA LYS A 50 17.25 -15.70 13.41
C LYS A 50 17.00 -15.58 11.90
N PHE A 51 17.04 -14.37 11.32
CA PHE A 51 16.84 -14.13 9.89
C PHE A 51 18.14 -13.77 9.14
N LYS A 52 19.28 -13.73 9.82
CA LYS A 52 20.57 -13.33 9.21
C LYS A 52 21.05 -14.23 8.07
N SER A 53 20.60 -15.51 8.08
CA SER A 53 20.93 -16.48 7.02
C SER A 53 20.02 -16.37 5.80
N LYS A 54 18.97 -15.52 5.82
CA LYS A 54 18.04 -15.37 4.71
C LYS A 54 18.54 -14.32 3.72
N ASN A 55 18.34 -14.58 2.44
CA ASN A 55 18.61 -13.59 1.40
C ASN A 55 17.51 -12.52 1.43
N ILE A 56 17.86 -11.30 1.90
CA ILE A 56 16.91 -10.20 2.09
C ILE A 56 17.36 -9.00 1.26
N ILE A 57 16.51 -8.57 0.34
CA ILE A 57 16.69 -7.37 -0.47
C ILE A 57 15.79 -6.26 0.09
N LYS A 58 16.40 -5.11 0.39
CA LYS A 58 15.71 -3.91 0.88
C LYS A 58 15.59 -2.90 -0.22
N ILE A 59 14.37 -2.45 -0.50
CA ILE A 59 14.06 -1.53 -1.60
C ILE A 59 13.52 -0.22 -1.03
N THR A 60 14.02 0.89 -1.56
CA THR A 60 13.47 2.24 -1.33
C THR A 60 12.61 2.69 -2.51
N LYS A 61 11.71 3.65 -2.27
CA LYS A 61 10.72 4.15 -3.25
C LYS A 61 11.31 4.81 -4.50
N ASP A 62 12.58 5.24 -4.44
CA ASP A 62 13.10 6.38 -5.22
C ASP A 62 13.10 6.23 -6.75
N LYS A 63 12.99 5.03 -7.29
CA LYS A 63 13.22 4.84 -8.75
C LYS A 63 11.98 4.45 -9.56
N THR A 64 10.87 4.16 -8.90
CA THR A 64 9.64 3.71 -9.59
C THR A 64 8.55 4.77 -9.62
N TYR A 65 8.76 5.90 -8.96
CA TYR A 65 7.77 6.96 -8.83
C TYR A 65 7.33 7.53 -10.18
N ASN A 66 8.26 7.66 -11.11
CA ASN A 66 7.99 8.23 -12.44
C ASN A 66 7.06 7.35 -13.30
N TYR A 67 7.09 6.03 -13.14
CA TYR A 67 6.22 5.13 -13.92
C TYR A 67 4.79 5.03 -13.36
N VAL A 68 4.60 5.36 -12.09
CA VAL A 68 3.32 5.24 -11.39
C VAL A 68 2.46 6.48 -11.60
N ASN A 69 3.10 7.65 -11.78
CA ASN A 69 2.40 8.93 -11.94
C ASN A 69 1.51 9.01 -13.19
N ASP A 70 1.85 8.27 -14.25
CA ASP A 70 1.12 8.25 -15.51
C ASP A 70 -0.07 7.27 -15.50
N ASN A 71 -0.27 6.53 -14.40
CA ASN A 71 -1.38 5.58 -14.27
C ASN A 71 -2.35 6.03 -13.18
N ASP A 72 -3.57 6.39 -13.57
CA ASP A 72 -4.62 6.87 -12.66
C ASP A 72 -5.02 5.85 -11.59
N TYR A 73 -4.83 4.54 -11.82
CA TYR A 73 -5.11 3.47 -10.85
C TYR A 73 -4.01 3.31 -9.78
N LEU A 74 -2.85 3.93 -9.99
CA LEU A 74 -1.67 3.76 -9.13
C LEU A 74 -1.29 5.04 -8.39
N GLN A 75 -2.22 5.95 -8.20
CA GLN A 75 -1.97 7.22 -7.54
C GLN A 75 -1.57 7.06 -6.07
N GLY A 76 -0.69 7.94 -5.60
CA GLY A 76 -0.27 8.06 -4.21
C GLY A 76 0.99 7.27 -3.83
N ALA A 77 1.65 7.75 -2.78
CA ALA A 77 2.94 7.22 -2.32
C ALA A 77 2.89 5.75 -1.87
N HIS A 78 1.75 5.27 -1.40
CA HIS A 78 1.55 3.87 -1.01
C HIS A 78 1.57 2.94 -2.23
N ASN A 79 0.97 3.35 -3.37
CA ASN A 79 1.04 2.59 -4.61
C ASN A 79 2.43 2.65 -5.23
N ALA A 80 3.15 3.77 -5.13
CA ALA A 80 4.55 3.86 -5.53
C ALA A 80 5.43 2.84 -4.76
N SER A 81 5.23 2.70 -3.44
CA SER A 81 5.91 1.67 -2.64
C SER A 81 5.55 0.25 -3.09
N ASN A 82 4.28 -0.04 -3.32
CA ASN A 82 3.83 -1.35 -3.81
C ASN A 82 4.43 -1.68 -5.18
N CYS A 83 4.44 -0.73 -6.11
CA CYS A 83 5.05 -0.88 -7.42
C CYS A 83 6.57 -1.09 -7.33
N SER A 84 7.28 -0.38 -6.46
CA SER A 84 8.71 -0.56 -6.26
C SER A 84 9.05 -1.99 -5.85
N LEU A 85 8.26 -2.57 -4.95
CA LEU A 85 8.41 -3.98 -4.56
C LEU A 85 8.12 -4.94 -5.72
N ALA A 86 7.03 -4.72 -6.47
CA ALA A 86 6.65 -5.54 -7.62
C ALA A 86 7.73 -5.48 -8.73
N VAL A 87 8.22 -4.28 -9.05
CA VAL A 87 9.31 -4.07 -10.02
C VAL A 87 10.58 -4.79 -9.59
N SER A 88 10.91 -4.75 -8.30
CA SER A 88 12.09 -5.43 -7.77
C SER A 88 11.99 -6.94 -7.87
N ILE A 89 10.80 -7.51 -7.63
CA ILE A 89 10.53 -8.92 -7.85
C ILE A 89 10.67 -9.27 -9.34
N ALA A 90 10.05 -8.48 -10.22
CA ALA A 90 10.11 -8.70 -11.66
C ALA A 90 11.54 -8.68 -12.20
N LYS A 91 12.36 -7.70 -11.75
CA LYS A 91 13.79 -7.63 -12.08
C LYS A 91 14.56 -8.84 -11.55
N HIS A 92 14.29 -9.28 -10.33
CA HIS A 92 14.90 -10.47 -9.75
C HIS A 92 14.57 -11.75 -10.54
N LEU A 93 13.41 -11.77 -11.19
CA LEU A 93 12.98 -12.83 -12.11
C LEU A 93 13.46 -12.61 -13.56
N ASN A 94 14.38 -11.69 -13.82
CA ASN A 94 14.94 -11.34 -15.12
C ASN A 94 13.87 -10.88 -16.15
N ILE A 95 12.78 -10.27 -15.69
CA ILE A 95 11.80 -9.64 -16.60
C ILE A 95 12.39 -8.32 -17.10
N THR A 96 12.32 -8.09 -18.42
CA THR A 96 12.88 -6.88 -19.04
C THR A 96 12.17 -5.62 -18.59
N LEU A 97 12.89 -4.50 -18.59
CA LEU A 97 12.35 -3.21 -18.17
C LEU A 97 11.16 -2.77 -19.06
N GLU A 98 11.19 -3.08 -20.35
CA GLU A 98 10.10 -2.79 -21.28
C GLU A 98 8.81 -3.49 -20.89
N LYS A 99 8.88 -4.79 -20.57
CA LYS A 99 7.72 -5.56 -20.10
C LYS A 99 7.20 -5.04 -18.76
N ILE A 100 8.09 -4.64 -17.87
CA ILE A 100 7.72 -4.05 -16.56
C ILE A 100 6.98 -2.73 -16.77
N LYS A 101 7.51 -1.83 -17.60
CA LYS A 101 6.86 -0.55 -17.95
C LYS A 101 5.49 -0.78 -18.56
N PHE A 102 5.41 -1.62 -19.59
CA PHE A 102 4.16 -1.97 -20.24
C PHE A 102 3.11 -2.48 -19.25
N ALA A 103 3.51 -3.35 -18.31
CA ALA A 103 2.59 -3.88 -17.30
C ALA A 103 2.09 -2.79 -16.33
N ILE A 104 2.92 -1.85 -15.94
CA ILE A 104 2.53 -0.73 -15.06
C ILE A 104 1.59 0.23 -15.79
N GLU A 105 1.94 0.63 -17.02
CA GLU A 105 1.14 1.56 -17.85
C GLU A 105 -0.26 0.99 -18.15
N ASN A 106 -0.35 -0.31 -18.36
CA ASN A 106 -1.60 -1.00 -18.69
C ASN A 106 -2.34 -1.59 -17.48
N PHE A 107 -1.84 -1.40 -16.25
CA PHE A 107 -2.51 -1.90 -15.06
C PHE A 107 -3.80 -1.14 -14.79
N LYS A 108 -4.93 -1.85 -14.75
CA LYS A 108 -6.29 -1.30 -14.58
C LYS A 108 -6.76 -1.31 -13.11
N GLY A 109 -5.84 -1.48 -12.16
CA GLY A 109 -6.17 -1.50 -10.74
C GLY A 109 -6.94 -2.74 -10.31
N LEU A 110 -7.52 -2.64 -9.13
CA LEU A 110 -8.45 -3.62 -8.56
C LEU A 110 -9.77 -2.94 -8.26
N PRO A 111 -10.91 -3.61 -8.46
CA PRO A 111 -12.21 -3.06 -8.11
C PRO A 111 -12.24 -2.54 -6.67
N HIS A 112 -12.85 -1.38 -6.48
CA HIS A 112 -13.03 -0.73 -5.18
C HIS A 112 -11.74 -0.32 -4.43
N ARG A 113 -10.59 -0.28 -5.12
CA ARG A 113 -9.32 0.16 -4.54
C ARG A 113 -8.73 1.29 -5.36
N MET A 114 -8.92 2.53 -4.89
CA MET A 114 -8.53 3.75 -5.61
C MET A 114 -8.96 3.70 -7.08
N GLU A 115 -10.11 3.07 -7.33
CA GLU A 115 -10.64 2.80 -8.67
C GLU A 115 -11.20 4.07 -9.29
N PRO A 116 -10.65 4.58 -10.39
CA PRO A 116 -11.26 5.69 -11.10
C PRO A 116 -12.53 5.22 -11.80
N ILE A 117 -13.69 5.73 -11.37
CA ILE A 117 -14.99 5.47 -12.02
C ILE A 117 -15.22 6.45 -13.15
N TYR A 118 -14.80 7.71 -12.92
CA TYR A 118 -14.94 8.78 -13.89
C TYR A 118 -13.78 9.75 -13.78
N ILE A 119 -13.25 10.16 -14.92
CA ILE A 119 -12.18 11.16 -15.01
C ILE A 119 -12.53 12.18 -16.09
N SER A 120 -12.46 13.44 -15.74
CA SER A 120 -12.51 14.58 -16.64
C SER A 120 -11.52 15.66 -16.19
N ASP A 121 -11.38 16.73 -16.96
CA ASP A 121 -10.51 17.87 -16.61
C ASP A 121 -10.93 18.57 -15.32
N ARG A 122 -12.21 18.45 -14.93
CA ARG A 122 -12.79 19.16 -13.78
C ARG A 122 -12.99 18.27 -12.56
N ILE A 123 -13.28 16.99 -12.76
CA ILE A 123 -13.70 16.08 -11.69
C ILE A 123 -13.12 14.69 -11.91
N LYS A 124 -12.69 14.07 -10.80
CA LYS A 124 -12.35 12.64 -10.73
C LYS A 124 -13.26 11.99 -9.69
N ILE A 125 -13.94 10.92 -10.07
CA ILE A 125 -14.74 10.10 -9.14
C ILE A 125 -13.95 8.82 -8.88
N ILE A 126 -13.58 8.62 -7.62
CA ILE A 126 -12.73 7.50 -7.20
C ILE A 126 -13.50 6.63 -6.21
N ASN A 127 -13.61 5.35 -6.51
CA ASN A 127 -14.17 4.35 -5.60
C ASN A 127 -13.02 3.69 -4.79
N ASP A 128 -13.00 3.97 -3.50
CA ASP A 128 -12.04 3.35 -2.57
C ASP A 128 -12.76 2.67 -1.39
N SER A 129 -13.93 2.07 -1.64
CA SER A 129 -14.73 1.37 -0.63
C SER A 129 -14.01 0.18 0.03
N LYS A 130 -12.86 -0.23 -0.52
CA LYS A 130 -11.93 -1.18 0.08
C LYS A 130 -11.09 -0.58 1.23
N SER A 131 -11.07 0.74 1.39
CA SER A 131 -10.47 1.45 2.53
C SER A 131 -11.34 1.32 3.77
N THR A 132 -11.21 0.22 4.47
CA THR A 132 -12.03 -0.17 5.62
C THR A 132 -11.42 0.18 6.98
N ASN A 133 -10.38 1.01 7.01
CA ASN A 133 -9.76 1.51 8.23
C ASN A 133 -9.16 2.91 8.02
N GLY A 134 -8.92 3.64 9.11
CA GLY A 134 -8.45 5.02 9.06
C GLY A 134 -7.11 5.22 8.36
N GLU A 135 -6.22 4.22 8.37
CA GLU A 135 -4.92 4.31 7.71
C GLU A 135 -5.05 4.21 6.19
N SER A 136 -5.85 3.27 5.67
CA SER A 136 -6.11 3.18 4.24
C SER A 136 -6.86 4.42 3.74
N THR A 137 -7.84 4.92 4.48
CA THR A 137 -8.53 6.17 4.18
C THR A 137 -7.57 7.38 4.17
N ALA A 138 -6.66 7.45 5.13
CA ALA A 138 -5.63 8.50 5.15
C ALA A 138 -4.75 8.49 3.89
N ALA A 139 -4.39 7.30 3.39
CA ALA A 139 -3.63 7.16 2.15
C ALA A 139 -4.40 7.69 0.93
N ALA A 140 -5.71 7.42 0.86
CA ALA A 140 -6.59 7.94 -0.18
C ALA A 140 -6.70 9.48 -0.11
N LEU A 141 -7.04 10.03 1.05
CA LEU A 141 -7.16 11.49 1.25
C LEU A 141 -5.85 12.21 0.95
N LYS A 142 -4.72 11.62 1.30
CA LYS A 142 -3.38 12.17 1.00
C LYS A 142 -3.09 12.26 -0.50
N SER A 143 -3.71 11.43 -1.32
CA SER A 143 -3.44 11.34 -2.76
C SER A 143 -4.14 12.44 -3.58
N TYR A 144 -5.14 13.11 -3.01
CA TYR A 144 -5.94 14.13 -3.69
C TYR A 144 -6.05 15.42 -2.89
N LYS A 145 -6.63 16.46 -3.49
CA LYS A 145 -7.00 17.74 -2.87
C LYS A 145 -8.41 18.11 -3.31
N ASN A 146 -9.05 19.01 -2.57
CA ASN A 146 -10.42 19.50 -2.85
C ASN A 146 -11.42 18.35 -2.94
N ILE A 147 -11.44 17.53 -1.90
CA ILE A 147 -12.17 16.25 -1.86
C ILE A 147 -13.59 16.48 -1.37
N PHE A 148 -14.57 15.99 -2.10
CA PHE A 148 -15.92 15.68 -1.60
C PHE A 148 -15.90 14.21 -1.17
N TRP A 149 -16.00 13.96 0.13
CA TRP A 149 -15.79 12.63 0.68
C TRP A 149 -17.12 11.98 1.07
N ILE A 150 -17.50 10.90 0.38
CA ILE A 150 -18.59 10.03 0.78
C ILE A 150 -18.03 8.97 1.73
N ALA A 151 -18.51 8.95 2.97
CA ALA A 151 -18.02 8.06 4.02
C ALA A 151 -19.18 7.38 4.74
N GLY A 152 -18.99 6.09 5.08
CA GLY A 152 -20.01 5.36 5.84
C GLY A 152 -19.59 3.95 6.18
N GLY A 153 -20.51 3.19 6.75
CA GLY A 153 -20.30 1.83 7.20
C GLY A 153 -20.15 1.69 8.71
N GLN A 154 -19.89 0.48 9.18
CA GLN A 154 -19.74 0.20 10.61
C GLN A 154 -18.37 0.71 11.13
N PRO A 155 -18.34 1.51 12.21
CA PRO A 155 -17.10 2.02 12.76
C PRO A 155 -16.26 0.89 13.36
N LYS A 156 -14.97 0.88 13.02
CA LYS A 156 -13.97 0.05 13.72
C LYS A 156 -13.43 0.77 14.96
N SER A 157 -12.82 0.01 15.86
CA SER A 157 -12.11 0.58 17.01
C SER A 157 -11.05 1.59 16.53
N GLY A 158 -11.13 2.86 17.01
CA GLY A 158 -10.25 3.95 16.56
C GLY A 158 -10.89 4.91 15.55
N GLY A 159 -12.15 4.70 15.13
CA GLY A 159 -12.89 5.61 14.25
C GLY A 159 -12.16 5.86 12.93
N ILE A 160 -12.10 7.13 12.52
CA ILE A 160 -11.42 7.55 11.28
C ILE A 160 -9.88 7.54 11.39
N GLY A 161 -9.31 7.26 12.59
CA GLY A 161 -7.88 7.09 12.80
C GLY A 161 -7.02 8.20 12.20
N ASP A 162 -6.03 7.82 11.40
CA ASP A 162 -5.08 8.76 10.76
C ASP A 162 -5.70 9.61 9.65
N ALA A 163 -6.90 9.28 9.16
CA ALA A 163 -7.61 10.09 8.16
C ALA A 163 -7.87 11.52 8.66
N LYS A 164 -8.05 11.71 9.98
CA LYS A 164 -8.20 13.03 10.60
C LYS A 164 -7.08 14.03 10.27
N ASN A 165 -5.87 13.53 9.99
CA ASN A 165 -4.71 14.38 9.70
C ASN A 165 -4.75 14.97 8.28
N PHE A 166 -5.73 14.62 7.46
CA PHE A 166 -5.89 15.04 6.08
C PHE A 166 -7.26 15.66 5.78
N LEU A 167 -8.01 16.04 6.83
CA LEU A 167 -9.31 16.71 6.67
C LEU A 167 -9.19 18.11 6.07
N ASP A 168 -8.03 18.73 6.16
CA ASP A 168 -7.69 19.98 5.46
C ASP A 168 -7.80 19.87 3.93
N ARG A 169 -7.82 18.66 3.40
CA ARG A 169 -7.99 18.37 1.95
C ARG A 169 -9.44 18.13 1.54
N VAL A 170 -10.33 18.01 2.52
CA VAL A 170 -11.75 17.69 2.34
C VAL A 170 -12.57 18.97 2.38
N ILE A 171 -13.34 19.24 1.32
CA ILE A 171 -14.25 20.36 1.25
C ILE A 171 -15.52 20.04 2.04
N GLU A 172 -16.06 18.84 1.83
CA GLU A 172 -17.30 18.40 2.45
C GLU A 172 -17.32 16.88 2.63
N VAL A 173 -18.02 16.42 3.67
CA VAL A 173 -18.21 14.99 3.97
C VAL A 173 -19.69 14.65 3.88
N PHE A 174 -20.00 13.63 3.10
CA PHE A 174 -21.34 13.05 2.98
C PHE A 174 -21.35 11.70 3.70
N LEU A 175 -22.16 11.58 4.73
CA LEU A 175 -22.29 10.34 5.52
C LEU A 175 -23.43 9.47 5.00
N ILE A 176 -23.18 8.17 4.88
CA ILE A 176 -24.14 7.14 4.46
C ILE A 176 -24.22 5.98 5.44
#